data_dd2b6d94d104fbe57936c8cc73999f09
#
_entry.id   dd2b6d94d104fbe57936c8cc73999f09
#
_cell.length_a   1.000
_cell.length_b   1.000
_cell.length_c   1.000
_cell.angle_alpha   90.00
_cell.angle_beta   90.00
_cell.angle_gamma   90.00
#
_symmetry.space_group_name_H-M   'P 1'
#
loop_
_entity.id
_entity.type
_entity.pdbx_description
1 polymer ?
#
loop_
_entity_poly.entity_id
_entity_poly.type
_entity_poly.pdbx_seq_one_letter_code
_entity_poly.pdbx_strand_id
1 'polypeptide(L)'
;MTDWNKDREKKIMSKYRFTLTLRVLRVLAACLLLFWVYMMAVNILSDAAHSEKKHAFYSKLALDWKQPNLHDDFGGFTKKEVTPFLTQKISYPITRKVGREYQAVGEVQLEKRLFNTYSTLNIQRFEPNKESIYRFSLPENPNSGRKLSGNGNQNTWSSLSKIHEGTVAELAFSTKSFMKPEDLLELLKPYDLEVLWMPLYTGELKEFQTGYGSSGDSIELTSIYGLTGARETGDDYMSESKLALTEEYMDENKELMLKQMENLLKNESQSYYENFLGLDHLEERHKYLKENGFSVYGAVVTGPVKELLKLKEEEQIRGPYLGELDYWNWK
;
A
#
# COMPACT_ATOMS: atom_id res chain seq x y z
N MET A 1 75.85 -7.73 41.40
CA MET A 1 74.51 -7.16 41.18
C MET A 1 74.49 -6.50 39.81
N THR A 2 73.87 -7.09 38.85
CA THR A 2 73.82 -6.57 37.47
C THR A 2 72.90 -5.33 37.45
N ASP A 3 73.46 -4.18 37.12
CA ASP A 3 72.73 -2.93 36.95
C ASP A 3 71.64 -3.13 35.92
N TRP A 4 70.42 -3.11 36.38
CA TRP A 4 69.26 -3.21 35.55
C TRP A 4 69.10 -1.93 34.69
N ASN A 5 69.50 -2.04 33.40
CA ASN A 5 69.53 -0.89 32.52
C ASN A 5 68.06 -0.54 32.07
N LYS A 6 67.49 0.55 32.62
CA LYS A 6 66.17 1.09 32.35
C LYS A 6 65.87 1.28 30.84
N ASP A 7 66.86 1.50 30.02
CA ASP A 7 66.74 1.65 28.59
C ASP A 7 66.46 0.32 27.85
N ARG A 8 67.07 -0.78 28.37
CA ARG A 8 66.75 -2.14 27.88
C ARG A 8 65.37 -2.55 28.27
N GLU A 9 64.92 -2.24 29.45
CA GLU A 9 63.53 -2.51 29.91
C GLU A 9 62.48 -1.77 29.04
N LYS A 10 62.69 -0.48 28.78
CA LYS A 10 61.86 0.31 27.90
C LYS A 10 61.78 -0.28 26.47
N LYS A 11 62.90 -0.73 25.92
CA LYS A 11 62.92 -1.38 24.57
C LYS A 11 62.20 -2.72 24.57
N ILE A 12 62.34 -3.54 25.61
CA ILE A 12 61.65 -4.81 25.73
C ILE A 12 60.12 -4.55 25.86
N MET A 13 59.74 -3.63 26.74
CA MET A 13 58.34 -3.25 26.92
C MET A 13 57.70 -2.67 25.62
N SER A 14 58.42 -1.82 24.90
CA SER A 14 58.00 -1.28 23.62
C SER A 14 57.83 -2.38 22.56
N LYS A 15 58.79 -3.31 22.44
CA LYS A 15 58.64 -4.47 21.54
C LYS A 15 57.45 -5.36 21.91
N TYR A 16 57.25 -5.62 23.20
CA TYR A 16 56.14 -6.42 23.66
C TYR A 16 54.79 -5.74 23.33
N ARG A 17 54.65 -4.45 23.64
CA ARG A 17 53.46 -3.66 23.30
C ARG A 17 53.21 -3.66 21.80
N PHE A 18 54.20 -3.44 20.97
CA PHE A 18 54.09 -3.48 19.52
C PHE A 18 53.65 -4.86 19.01
N THR A 19 54.24 -5.94 19.53
CA THR A 19 53.89 -7.31 19.15
C THR A 19 52.45 -7.65 19.57
N LEU A 20 52.03 -7.20 20.77
CA LEU A 20 50.67 -7.39 21.27
C LEU A 20 49.66 -6.62 20.39
N THR A 21 49.95 -5.35 20.11
CA THR A 21 49.13 -4.51 19.24
C THR A 21 49.01 -5.15 17.86
N LEU A 22 50.07 -5.67 17.28
CA LEU A 22 50.07 -6.32 15.97
C LEU A 22 49.22 -7.61 15.97
N ARG A 23 49.26 -8.39 17.08
CA ARG A 23 48.39 -9.58 17.25
C ARG A 23 46.91 -9.18 17.33
N VAL A 24 46.59 -8.18 18.13
CA VAL A 24 45.22 -7.67 18.23
C VAL A 24 44.76 -7.16 16.88
N LEU A 25 45.58 -6.41 16.15
CA LEU A 25 45.24 -5.89 14.83
C LEU A 25 44.98 -7.01 13.81
N ARG A 26 45.79 -8.10 13.85
CA ARG A 26 45.55 -9.27 12.99
C ARG A 26 44.24 -9.97 13.30
N VAL A 27 43.91 -10.14 14.59
CA VAL A 27 42.64 -10.74 15.00
C VAL A 27 41.45 -9.86 14.54
N LEU A 28 41.53 -8.54 14.74
CA LEU A 28 40.51 -7.60 14.28
C LEU A 28 40.36 -7.64 12.77
N ALA A 29 41.46 -7.67 12.01
CA ALA A 29 41.40 -7.79 10.55
C ALA A 29 40.78 -9.11 10.09
N ALA A 30 41.07 -10.23 10.77
CA ALA A 30 40.45 -11.52 10.48
C ALA A 30 38.95 -11.50 10.78
N CYS A 31 38.52 -10.90 11.90
CA CYS A 31 37.09 -10.73 12.23
C CYS A 31 36.36 -9.87 11.20
N LEU A 32 36.96 -8.76 10.76
CA LEU A 32 36.41 -7.90 9.73
C LEU A 32 36.27 -8.63 8.39
N LEU A 33 37.28 -9.42 8.01
CA LEU A 33 37.26 -10.22 6.79
C LEU A 33 36.13 -11.28 6.85
N LEU A 34 36.02 -11.99 7.98
CA LEU A 34 34.94 -12.97 8.18
C LEU A 34 33.55 -12.31 8.14
N PHE A 35 33.43 -11.14 8.78
CA PHE A 35 32.19 -10.37 8.71
C PHE A 35 31.85 -9.95 7.27
N TRP A 36 32.85 -9.50 6.51
CA TRP A 36 32.67 -9.12 5.12
C TRP A 36 32.23 -10.32 4.25
N VAL A 37 32.87 -11.48 4.40
CA VAL A 37 32.48 -12.73 3.71
C VAL A 37 31.06 -13.16 4.11
N TYR A 38 30.72 -13.07 5.39
CA TYR A 38 29.37 -13.34 5.88
C TYR A 38 28.34 -12.42 5.20
N MET A 39 28.56 -11.10 5.19
CA MET A 39 27.66 -10.15 4.54
C MET A 39 27.55 -10.36 3.03
N MET A 40 28.63 -10.73 2.36
CA MET A 40 28.62 -11.08 0.95
C MET A 40 27.73 -12.31 0.69
N ALA A 41 27.87 -13.35 1.50
CA ALA A 41 27.05 -14.56 1.40
C ALA A 41 25.55 -14.26 1.66
N VAL A 42 25.24 -13.45 2.67
CA VAL A 42 23.88 -13.01 2.99
C VAL A 42 23.25 -12.27 1.80
N ASN A 43 23.97 -11.33 1.19
CA ASN A 43 23.46 -10.58 0.04
C ASN A 43 23.23 -11.50 -1.18
N ILE A 44 24.18 -12.38 -1.51
CA ILE A 44 24.05 -13.33 -2.63
C ILE A 44 22.85 -14.26 -2.43
N LEU A 45 22.66 -14.79 -1.22
CA LEU A 45 21.51 -15.67 -0.92
C LEU A 45 20.18 -14.93 -0.96
N SER A 46 20.15 -13.69 -0.46
CA SER A 46 18.97 -12.84 -0.55
C SER A 46 18.60 -12.52 -1.99
N ASP A 47 19.58 -12.17 -2.84
CA ASP A 47 19.36 -11.87 -4.26
C ASP A 47 18.90 -13.11 -5.03
N ALA A 48 19.52 -14.27 -4.78
CA ALA A 48 19.13 -15.52 -5.43
C ALA A 48 17.70 -15.98 -5.09
N ALA A 49 17.24 -15.65 -3.88
CA ALA A 49 15.88 -15.99 -3.43
C ALA A 49 14.81 -14.99 -3.91
N HIS A 50 15.17 -13.90 -4.55
CA HIS A 50 14.28 -12.78 -4.94
C HIS A 50 13.28 -12.35 -3.86
N SER A 51 13.59 -12.63 -2.60
CA SER A 51 12.66 -12.49 -1.48
C SER A 51 12.24 -11.05 -1.25
N GLU A 52 13.14 -10.09 -1.46
CA GLU A 52 12.85 -8.67 -1.33
C GLU A 52 11.88 -8.16 -2.39
N LYS A 53 11.99 -8.66 -3.64
CA LYS A 53 11.09 -8.29 -4.74
C LYS A 53 9.68 -8.84 -4.48
N LYS A 54 9.62 -10.09 -3.99
CA LYS A 54 8.36 -10.68 -3.55
C LYS A 54 7.68 -9.86 -2.45
N HIS A 55 8.44 -9.46 -1.42
CA HIS A 55 7.89 -8.64 -0.33
C HIS A 55 7.48 -7.24 -0.80
N ALA A 56 8.25 -6.62 -1.70
CA ALA A 56 7.89 -5.36 -2.34
C ALA A 56 6.58 -5.52 -3.14
N PHE A 57 6.47 -6.53 -3.99
CA PHE A 57 5.29 -6.81 -4.78
C PHE A 57 4.03 -6.98 -3.93
N TYR A 58 4.06 -7.85 -2.91
CA TYR A 58 2.91 -8.06 -2.04
C TYR A 58 2.56 -6.83 -1.19
N SER A 59 3.54 -6.01 -0.82
CA SER A 59 3.26 -4.74 -0.14
C SER A 59 2.57 -3.73 -1.06
N LYS A 60 2.93 -3.70 -2.34
CA LYS A 60 2.26 -2.88 -3.36
C LYS A 60 0.82 -3.36 -3.62
N LEU A 61 0.59 -4.70 -3.63
CA LEU A 61 -0.77 -5.25 -3.67
C LEU A 61 -1.61 -4.81 -2.47
N ALA A 62 -1.04 -4.89 -1.26
CA ALA A 62 -1.73 -4.44 -0.05
C ALA A 62 -2.04 -2.94 -0.11
N LEU A 63 -1.13 -2.12 -0.64
CA LEU A 63 -1.35 -0.70 -0.87
C LEU A 63 -2.50 -0.48 -1.86
N ASP A 64 -2.47 -1.13 -3.01
CA ASP A 64 -3.48 -1.02 -4.07
C ASP A 64 -4.88 -1.40 -3.56
N TRP A 65 -5.00 -2.44 -2.70
CA TRP A 65 -6.29 -2.88 -2.19
C TRP A 65 -6.81 -2.07 -1.00
N LYS A 66 -5.92 -1.54 -0.15
CA LYS A 66 -6.31 -0.91 1.13
C LYS A 66 -6.24 0.61 1.11
N GLN A 67 -5.53 1.20 0.19
CA GLN A 67 -5.26 2.64 0.18
C GLN A 67 -5.80 3.27 -1.11
N PRO A 68 -6.98 3.94 -1.04
CA PRO A 68 -7.55 4.62 -2.21
C PRO A 68 -6.56 5.61 -2.84
N ASN A 69 -6.33 5.48 -4.15
CA ASN A 69 -5.49 6.37 -4.93
C ASN A 69 -4.06 6.56 -4.39
N LEU A 70 -3.50 5.54 -3.73
CA LEU A 70 -2.07 5.50 -3.46
C LEU A 70 -1.42 4.43 -4.33
N HIS A 71 -0.41 4.82 -5.08
CA HIS A 71 0.30 3.95 -6.02
C HIS A 71 1.79 4.04 -5.78
N ASP A 72 2.52 2.96 -6.04
CA ASP A 72 3.96 3.06 -6.17
C ASP A 72 4.33 3.87 -7.42
N ASP A 73 5.44 4.56 -7.36
CA ASP A 73 5.99 5.24 -8.52
C ASP A 73 6.61 4.18 -9.46
N PHE A 74 5.97 3.95 -10.61
CA PHE A 74 6.40 2.98 -11.63
C PHE A 74 7.79 3.24 -12.22
N GLY A 75 8.46 4.30 -11.88
CA GLY A 75 9.84 4.61 -12.24
C GLY A 75 10.76 4.73 -11.03
N GLY A 76 10.18 4.65 -9.84
CA GLY A 76 10.87 4.86 -8.60
C GLY A 76 11.75 3.68 -8.19
N PHE A 77 12.96 3.99 -7.73
CA PHE A 77 13.89 2.97 -7.24
C PHE A 77 13.41 2.39 -5.91
N THR A 78 13.21 1.08 -5.89
CA THR A 78 13.08 0.34 -4.63
C THR A 78 14.45 0.26 -3.96
N LYS A 79 14.62 0.93 -2.83
CA LYS A 79 15.83 0.80 -2.01
C LYS A 79 15.77 -0.48 -1.21
N LYS A 80 16.89 -1.18 -1.15
CA LYS A 80 17.05 -2.44 -0.47
C LYS A 80 18.28 -2.41 0.42
N GLU A 81 18.13 -2.91 1.62
CA GLU A 81 19.23 -3.13 2.56
C GLU A 81 18.96 -4.44 3.32
N VAL A 82 20.00 -5.27 3.45
CA VAL A 82 19.95 -6.46 4.30
C VAL A 82 20.90 -6.27 5.46
N THR A 83 20.37 -6.29 6.68
CA THR A 83 21.18 -6.12 7.88
C THR A 83 21.92 -7.41 8.26
N PRO A 84 22.97 -7.34 9.11
CA PRO A 84 23.67 -8.53 9.62
C PRO A 84 22.77 -9.54 10.36
N PHE A 85 21.60 -9.10 10.82
CA PHE A 85 20.61 -9.95 11.49
C PHE A 85 19.54 -10.49 10.53
N LEU A 86 19.81 -10.49 9.23
CA LEU A 86 18.90 -10.95 8.17
C LEU A 86 17.55 -10.20 8.14
N THR A 87 17.54 -8.95 8.62
CA THR A 87 16.39 -8.07 8.45
C THR A 87 16.51 -7.41 7.08
N GLN A 88 15.49 -7.58 6.25
CA GLN A 88 15.38 -6.90 4.97
C GLN A 88 14.62 -5.59 5.18
N LYS A 89 15.26 -4.49 4.81
CA LYS A 89 14.64 -3.17 4.74
C LYS A 89 14.43 -2.82 3.28
N ILE A 90 13.20 -2.52 2.95
CA ILE A 90 12.77 -2.19 1.60
C ILE A 90 11.99 -0.89 1.69
N SER A 91 12.29 0.06 0.79
CA SER A 91 11.48 1.26 0.68
C SER A 91 11.30 1.66 -0.77
N TYR A 92 10.13 2.24 -1.06
CA TYR A 92 9.79 2.76 -2.37
C TYR A 92 8.86 3.97 -2.25
N PRO A 93 9.00 4.94 -3.17
CA PRO A 93 8.16 6.13 -3.17
C PRO A 93 6.71 5.77 -3.55
N ILE A 94 5.78 6.53 -2.99
CA ILE A 94 4.36 6.45 -3.33
C ILE A 94 3.85 7.77 -3.87
N THR A 95 2.94 7.64 -4.82
CA THR A 95 2.31 8.74 -5.53
C THR A 95 0.80 8.69 -5.38
N ARG A 96 0.18 9.83 -5.60
CA ARG A 96 -1.27 10.02 -5.73
C ARG A 96 -1.56 10.64 -7.08
N LYS A 97 -2.61 10.20 -7.75
CA LYS A 97 -3.04 10.75 -9.02
C LYS A 97 -4.08 11.83 -8.81
N VAL A 98 -3.82 13.05 -9.28
CA VAL A 98 -4.78 14.17 -9.30
C VAL A 98 -4.86 14.72 -10.72
N GLY A 99 -5.99 14.58 -11.36
CA GLY A 99 -6.10 14.77 -12.78
C GLY A 99 -5.30 13.70 -13.53
N ARG A 100 -4.39 14.08 -14.42
CA ARG A 100 -3.53 13.16 -15.16
C ARG A 100 -2.11 13.04 -14.61
N GLU A 101 -1.78 13.80 -13.57
CA GLU A 101 -0.45 13.82 -12.99
C GLU A 101 -0.36 13.02 -11.69
N TYR A 102 0.81 12.41 -11.49
CA TYR A 102 1.15 11.70 -10.27
C TYR A 102 2.02 12.59 -9.39
N GLN A 103 1.57 12.84 -8.18
CA GLN A 103 2.27 13.63 -7.18
C GLN A 103 2.91 12.71 -6.14
N ALA A 104 4.20 12.88 -5.86
CA ALA A 104 4.86 12.15 -4.80
C ALA A 104 4.31 12.59 -3.43
N VAL A 105 3.78 11.66 -2.66
CA VAL A 105 3.11 11.95 -1.38
C VAL A 105 3.77 11.28 -0.18
N GLY A 106 4.73 10.40 -0.41
CA GLY A 106 5.40 9.69 0.68
C GLY A 106 6.28 8.55 0.23
N GLU A 107 6.56 7.67 1.15
CA GLU A 107 7.36 6.47 0.97
C GLU A 107 6.75 5.33 1.79
N VAL A 108 6.72 4.13 1.22
CA VAL A 108 6.46 2.90 1.97
C VAL A 108 7.77 2.36 2.48
N GLN A 109 7.81 1.99 3.75
CA GLN A 109 8.96 1.38 4.40
C GLN A 109 8.56 0.02 4.98
N LEU A 110 9.27 -1.02 4.54
CA LEU A 110 9.10 -2.38 5.03
C LEU A 110 10.34 -2.80 5.82
N GLU A 111 10.11 -3.37 6.98
CA GLU A 111 11.14 -4.12 7.72
C GLU A 111 10.67 -5.57 7.86
N LYS A 112 11.20 -6.46 7.02
CA LYS A 112 10.89 -7.88 7.06
C LYS A 112 11.97 -8.62 7.83
N ARG A 113 11.58 -9.24 8.95
CA ARG A 113 12.46 -10.03 9.81
C ARG A 113 12.27 -11.51 9.55
N LEU A 114 13.29 -12.31 9.96
CA LEU A 114 13.14 -13.77 9.98
C LEU A 114 11.89 -14.17 10.79
N PHE A 115 11.20 -15.19 10.36
CA PHE A 115 10.00 -15.71 11.03
C PHE A 115 8.83 -14.74 11.14
N ASN A 116 8.86 -13.64 10.42
CA ASN A 116 7.81 -12.62 10.38
C ASN A 116 7.50 -11.92 11.71
N THR A 117 8.21 -12.27 12.78
CA THR A 117 8.04 -11.66 14.09
C THR A 117 8.56 -10.22 14.08
N TYR A 118 7.74 -9.27 14.52
CA TYR A 118 8.07 -7.84 14.52
C TYR A 118 8.40 -7.26 13.12
N SER A 119 7.91 -7.90 12.06
CA SER A 119 7.95 -7.30 10.72
C SER A 119 6.91 -6.18 10.64
N THR A 120 7.28 -5.07 9.98
CA THR A 120 6.42 -3.87 9.89
C THR A 120 6.33 -3.37 8.46
N LEU A 121 5.17 -2.87 8.10
CA LEU A 121 4.91 -2.08 6.91
C LEU A 121 4.38 -0.72 7.35
N ASN A 122 5.09 0.35 7.03
CA ASN A 122 4.74 1.71 7.40
C ASN A 122 4.64 2.59 6.17
N ILE A 123 3.61 3.41 6.11
CA ILE A 123 3.44 4.45 5.10
C ILE A 123 3.86 5.78 5.74
N GLN A 124 4.98 6.33 5.30
CA GLN A 124 5.48 7.61 5.75
C GLN A 124 5.11 8.68 4.72
N ARG A 125 4.19 9.57 5.09
CA ARG A 125 3.76 10.69 4.24
C ARG A 125 4.66 11.90 4.45
N PHE A 126 4.91 12.67 3.38
CA PHE A 126 5.69 13.92 3.45
C PHE A 126 4.95 15.01 4.24
N GLU A 127 3.60 15.02 4.15
CA GLU A 127 2.73 15.92 4.90
C GLU A 127 1.83 15.10 5.83
N PRO A 128 2.24 14.84 7.09
CA PRO A 128 1.52 13.96 8.01
C PRO A 128 0.09 14.44 8.33
N ASN A 129 -0.17 15.75 8.26
CA ASN A 129 -1.46 16.36 8.59
C ASN A 129 -2.42 16.41 7.38
N LYS A 130 -1.99 15.98 6.20
CA LYS A 130 -2.76 16.03 4.97
C LYS A 130 -3.24 14.62 4.59
N GLU A 131 -3.97 14.01 5.49
CA GLU A 131 -4.56 12.70 5.25
C GLU A 131 -5.93 12.87 4.61
N SER A 132 -6.05 12.56 3.32
CA SER A 132 -7.37 12.43 2.69
C SER A 132 -8.00 11.13 3.20
N ILE A 133 -8.71 11.23 4.31
CA ILE A 133 -9.47 10.10 4.84
C ILE A 133 -10.77 10.03 4.04
N TYR A 134 -10.79 9.20 3.01
CA TYR A 134 -12.02 8.88 2.31
C TYR A 134 -12.88 7.97 3.19
N ARG A 135 -14.14 8.33 3.32
CA ARG A 135 -15.13 7.54 4.05
C ARG A 135 -16.19 7.06 3.09
N PHE A 136 -16.48 5.78 3.18
CA PHE A 136 -17.49 5.15 2.37
C PHE A 136 -18.55 4.55 3.28
N SER A 137 -19.80 4.91 3.02
CA SER A 137 -20.94 4.41 3.79
C SER A 137 -21.61 3.25 3.05
N LEU A 138 -21.85 2.14 3.74
CA LEU A 138 -22.57 1.02 3.17
C LEU A 138 -23.98 1.45 2.76
N PRO A 139 -24.51 0.98 1.59
CA PRO A 139 -25.84 1.33 1.10
C PRO A 139 -26.98 0.73 1.94
N GLU A 140 -26.69 -0.37 2.61
CA GLU A 140 -27.64 -1.04 3.50
C GLU A 140 -26.91 -1.77 4.64
N ASN A 141 -27.63 -2.04 5.70
CA ASN A 141 -27.13 -2.87 6.78
C ASN A 141 -27.10 -4.35 6.32
N PRO A 142 -25.91 -4.99 6.27
CA PRO A 142 -25.76 -6.33 5.71
C PRO A 142 -26.58 -7.42 6.43
N ASN A 143 -26.88 -7.22 7.73
CA ASN A 143 -27.61 -8.19 8.53
C ASN A 143 -29.14 -8.05 8.38
N SER A 144 -29.65 -6.83 8.25
CA SER A 144 -31.08 -6.56 8.21
C SER A 144 -31.62 -6.19 6.84
N GLY A 145 -30.75 -5.89 5.87
CA GLY A 145 -31.16 -5.37 4.55
C GLY A 145 -31.77 -3.96 4.59
N ARG A 146 -31.74 -3.28 5.77
CA ARG A 146 -32.29 -1.93 5.90
C ARG A 146 -31.43 -0.94 5.12
N LYS A 147 -32.05 -0.17 4.23
CA LYS A 147 -31.36 0.90 3.49
C LYS A 147 -30.83 1.96 4.44
N LEU A 148 -29.65 2.46 4.15
CA LEU A 148 -28.94 3.49 4.93
C LEU A 148 -28.86 4.76 4.10
N SER A 149 -29.12 5.91 4.70
CA SER A 149 -29.01 7.21 4.02
C SER A 149 -27.55 7.63 3.81
N GLY A 150 -26.67 7.18 4.70
CA GLY A 150 -25.26 7.55 4.70
C GLY A 150 -25.02 8.99 5.15
N ASN A 151 -23.86 9.24 5.71
CA ASN A 151 -23.41 10.57 6.10
C ASN A 151 -22.31 11.01 5.12
N GLY A 152 -22.58 12.02 4.30
CA GLY A 152 -21.55 12.68 3.51
C GLY A 152 -21.25 14.04 4.09
N ASN A 153 -20.12 14.60 3.72
CA ASN A 153 -19.86 16.01 3.98
C ASN A 153 -20.75 16.88 3.09
N GLN A 154 -21.89 17.31 3.64
CA GLN A 154 -22.87 18.14 2.90
C GLN A 154 -22.28 19.42 2.30
N ASN A 155 -21.14 19.86 2.83
CA ASN A 155 -20.44 21.04 2.32
C ASN A 155 -19.56 20.77 1.10
N THR A 156 -19.31 19.50 0.74
CA THR A 156 -18.40 19.14 -0.37
C THR A 156 -18.85 19.76 -1.69
N TRP A 157 -20.12 19.65 -2.05
CA TRP A 157 -20.65 20.26 -3.28
C TRP A 157 -20.54 21.78 -3.27
N SER A 158 -20.82 22.41 -2.11
CA SER A 158 -20.65 23.86 -1.95
C SER A 158 -19.18 24.28 -2.02
N SER A 159 -18.27 23.48 -1.51
CA SER A 159 -16.83 23.76 -1.61
C SER A 159 -16.37 23.59 -3.06
N LEU A 160 -16.75 22.51 -3.71
CA LEU A 160 -16.40 22.23 -5.11
C LEU A 160 -16.90 23.33 -6.05
N SER A 161 -18.11 23.86 -5.82
CA SER A 161 -18.68 24.96 -6.64
C SER A 161 -17.95 26.31 -6.53
N LYS A 162 -17.09 26.47 -5.51
CA LYS A 162 -16.28 27.69 -5.31
C LYS A 162 -14.88 27.57 -5.92
N ILE A 163 -14.49 26.38 -6.36
CA ILE A 163 -13.16 26.14 -6.95
C ILE A 163 -13.15 26.63 -8.40
N HIS A 164 -12.03 27.20 -8.79
CA HIS A 164 -11.85 27.72 -10.15
C HIS A 164 -11.97 26.61 -11.20
N GLU A 165 -12.57 26.92 -12.36
CA GLU A 165 -12.83 25.97 -13.46
C GLU A 165 -11.57 25.34 -14.05
N GLY A 166 -10.44 26.02 -13.99
CA GLY A 166 -9.11 25.53 -14.41
C GLY A 166 -8.43 24.66 -13.34
N THR A 167 -9.19 23.88 -12.61
CA THR A 167 -8.69 23.00 -11.53
C THR A 167 -9.17 21.58 -11.78
N VAL A 168 -8.33 20.63 -11.48
CA VAL A 168 -8.67 19.20 -11.37
C VAL A 168 -8.73 18.81 -9.89
N ALA A 169 -9.52 17.81 -9.57
CA ALA A 169 -9.70 17.35 -8.20
C ALA A 169 -9.87 15.85 -8.12
N GLU A 170 -9.67 15.33 -6.92
CA GLU A 170 -10.16 14.02 -6.51
C GLU A 170 -11.50 14.16 -5.80
N LEU A 171 -12.39 13.22 -6.03
CA LEU A 171 -13.65 13.09 -5.32
C LEU A 171 -13.89 11.62 -4.96
N ALA A 172 -14.16 11.34 -3.69
CA ALA A 172 -14.69 10.06 -3.26
C ALA A 172 -16.19 10.18 -3.02
N PHE A 173 -16.95 9.14 -3.32
CA PHE A 173 -18.37 9.08 -3.04
C PHE A 173 -18.83 7.64 -2.77
N SER A 174 -19.97 7.50 -2.11
CA SER A 174 -20.67 6.22 -1.94
C SER A 174 -21.87 6.16 -2.88
N THR A 175 -22.38 4.93 -3.13
CA THR A 175 -23.60 4.72 -3.90
C THR A 175 -24.80 4.36 -2.99
N LYS A 176 -26.02 4.59 -3.46
CA LYS A 176 -27.26 4.24 -2.73
C LYS A 176 -27.59 2.75 -2.74
N SER A 177 -26.93 1.98 -3.61
CA SER A 177 -27.07 0.53 -3.72
C SER A 177 -25.72 -0.12 -4.01
N PHE A 178 -25.59 -1.38 -3.66
CA PHE A 178 -24.52 -2.20 -4.22
C PHE A 178 -24.74 -2.35 -5.73
N MET A 179 -23.68 -2.29 -6.50
CA MET A 179 -23.70 -2.43 -7.94
C MET A 179 -22.46 -3.18 -8.44
N LYS A 180 -22.53 -3.72 -9.66
CA LYS A 180 -21.34 -4.30 -10.27
C LYS A 180 -20.35 -3.20 -10.63
N PRO A 181 -19.01 -3.50 -10.62
CA PRO A 181 -18.02 -2.52 -11.07
C PRO A 181 -18.28 -1.94 -12.46
N GLU A 182 -18.77 -2.78 -13.39
CA GLU A 182 -19.12 -2.40 -14.76
C GLU A 182 -20.26 -1.39 -14.79
N ASP A 183 -21.32 -1.64 -14.01
CA ASP A 183 -22.48 -0.75 -13.92
C ASP A 183 -22.08 0.63 -13.39
N LEU A 184 -21.11 0.67 -12.45
CA LEU A 184 -20.57 1.93 -11.95
C LEU A 184 -19.74 2.67 -13.00
N LEU A 185 -18.94 1.96 -13.79
CA LEU A 185 -18.19 2.57 -14.91
C LEU A 185 -19.15 3.11 -15.97
N GLU A 186 -20.21 2.37 -16.30
CA GLU A 186 -21.22 2.83 -17.26
C GLU A 186 -21.98 4.07 -16.75
N LEU A 187 -22.32 4.11 -15.44
CA LEU A 187 -22.89 5.31 -14.80
C LEU A 187 -22.00 6.54 -14.94
N LEU A 188 -20.68 6.34 -14.84
CA LEU A 188 -19.70 7.43 -14.88
C LEU A 188 -19.24 7.79 -16.31
N LYS A 189 -19.52 6.98 -17.31
CA LYS A 189 -19.12 7.14 -18.72
C LYS A 189 -19.50 8.47 -19.37
N PRO A 190 -20.67 9.10 -19.05
CA PRO A 190 -21.03 10.41 -19.60
C PRO A 190 -20.14 11.56 -19.12
N TYR A 191 -19.34 11.35 -18.07
CA TYR A 191 -18.48 12.35 -17.46
C TYR A 191 -17.04 12.16 -17.89
N ASP A 192 -16.33 13.24 -18.15
CA ASP A 192 -14.90 13.23 -18.46
C ASP A 192 -14.11 13.08 -17.15
N LEU A 193 -14.15 11.87 -16.56
CA LEU A 193 -13.55 11.51 -15.29
C LEU A 193 -12.77 10.21 -15.43
N GLU A 194 -11.80 10.01 -14.55
CA GLU A 194 -11.11 8.74 -14.40
C GLU A 194 -11.43 8.11 -13.06
N VAL A 195 -11.77 6.83 -13.06
CA VAL A 195 -12.02 6.03 -11.85
C VAL A 195 -10.71 5.42 -11.40
N LEU A 196 -10.33 5.68 -10.15
CA LEU A 196 -9.04 5.27 -9.59
C LEU A 196 -9.15 4.04 -8.69
N TRP A 197 -10.26 3.95 -7.94
CA TRP A 197 -10.47 2.94 -6.93
C TRP A 197 -11.95 2.80 -6.60
N MET A 198 -12.43 1.58 -6.32
CA MET A 198 -13.82 1.29 -5.97
C MET A 198 -13.87 0.45 -4.69
N PRO A 199 -14.51 0.90 -3.58
CA PRO A 199 -14.69 0.09 -2.39
C PRO A 199 -15.54 -1.14 -2.69
N LEU A 200 -15.02 -2.31 -2.31
CA LEU A 200 -15.68 -3.60 -2.46
C LEU A 200 -16.40 -3.96 -1.16
N TYR A 201 -17.58 -4.52 -1.29
CA TYR A 201 -18.21 -5.28 -0.23
C TYR A 201 -17.75 -6.74 -0.33
N THR A 202 -17.14 -7.26 0.71
CA THR A 202 -16.53 -8.58 0.74
C THR A 202 -17.08 -9.47 1.86
N GLY A 203 -18.32 -9.21 2.30
CA GLY A 203 -19.01 -10.00 3.32
C GLY A 203 -18.91 -9.45 4.74
N GLU A 204 -18.40 -8.24 4.91
CA GLU A 204 -18.26 -7.56 6.20
C GLU A 204 -19.57 -7.51 6.97
N LEU A 205 -19.50 -7.71 8.29
CA LEU A 205 -20.59 -7.72 9.26
C LEU A 205 -21.59 -8.88 9.09
N LYS A 206 -21.60 -9.56 7.95
CA LYS A 206 -22.49 -10.69 7.68
C LYS A 206 -21.74 -12.03 7.77
N GLU A 207 -20.66 -12.20 7.01
CA GLU A 207 -19.86 -13.43 6.99
C GLU A 207 -18.78 -13.44 8.08
N PHE A 208 -18.23 -12.26 8.38
CA PHE A 208 -17.24 -12.07 9.45
C PHE A 208 -17.41 -10.70 10.11
N GLN A 209 -16.90 -10.56 11.34
CA GLN A 209 -16.95 -9.30 12.08
C GLN A 209 -15.71 -8.46 11.81
N THR A 210 -15.90 -7.18 11.54
CA THR A 210 -14.84 -6.20 11.36
C THR A 210 -15.18 -4.90 12.07
N GLY A 211 -14.19 -4.01 12.25
CA GLY A 211 -14.43 -2.70 12.83
C GLY A 211 -15.31 -1.83 11.94
N TYR A 212 -16.22 -1.08 12.54
CA TYR A 212 -17.04 -0.10 11.84
C TYR A 212 -17.39 1.07 12.75
N GLY A 213 -17.60 2.23 12.12
CA GLY A 213 -18.23 3.38 12.74
C GLY A 213 -19.71 3.43 12.38
N SER A 214 -20.57 3.75 13.35
CA SER A 214 -21.99 3.99 13.10
C SER A 214 -22.37 5.37 13.63
N SER A 215 -22.96 6.19 12.80
CA SER A 215 -23.46 7.51 13.16
C SER A 215 -24.81 7.75 12.47
N GLY A 216 -25.86 7.87 13.28
CA GLY A 216 -27.22 8.01 12.75
C GLY A 216 -27.60 6.82 11.87
N ASP A 217 -27.89 7.08 10.60
CA ASP A 217 -28.27 6.09 9.60
C ASP A 217 -27.12 5.81 8.61
N SER A 218 -25.88 5.72 9.11
CA SER A 218 -24.68 5.42 8.36
C SER A 218 -23.89 4.31 9.02
N ILE A 219 -23.32 3.42 8.22
CA ILE A 219 -22.31 2.42 8.62
C ILE A 219 -21.09 2.61 7.72
N GLU A 220 -19.95 2.89 8.33
CA GLU A 220 -18.66 3.08 7.66
C GLU A 220 -17.68 2.02 8.17
N LEU A 221 -17.14 1.20 7.30
CA LEU A 221 -16.18 0.16 7.65
C LEU A 221 -14.81 0.79 7.93
N THR A 222 -14.08 0.29 8.91
CA THR A 222 -12.71 0.75 9.22
C THR A 222 -11.65 0.08 8.36
N SER A 223 -11.94 -1.09 7.82
CA SER A 223 -11.06 -1.86 6.95
C SER A 223 -11.81 -2.24 5.68
N ILE A 224 -11.49 -1.54 4.61
CA ILE A 224 -12.12 -1.68 3.30
C ILE A 224 -11.09 -2.22 2.32
N TYR A 225 -11.50 -3.17 1.47
CA TYR A 225 -10.77 -3.55 0.28
C TYR A 225 -11.39 -2.86 -0.92
N GLY A 226 -10.58 -2.49 -1.89
CA GLY A 226 -11.06 -1.88 -3.11
C GLY A 226 -10.49 -2.53 -4.35
N LEU A 227 -11.26 -2.40 -5.42
CA LEU A 227 -10.87 -2.76 -6.77
C LEU A 227 -10.17 -1.58 -7.43
N THR A 228 -9.00 -1.83 -7.95
CA THR A 228 -8.21 -0.90 -8.78
C THR A 228 -7.62 -1.66 -9.97
N GLY A 229 -6.88 -1.00 -10.84
CA GLY A 229 -6.13 -1.70 -11.89
C GLY A 229 -5.22 -2.77 -11.29
N ALA A 230 -5.43 -4.01 -11.68
CA ALA A 230 -4.72 -5.15 -11.11
C ALA A 230 -3.24 -5.15 -11.52
N ARG A 231 -2.42 -5.64 -10.63
CA ARG A 231 -0.97 -5.77 -10.81
C ARG A 231 -0.63 -7.21 -11.15
N GLU A 232 0.23 -7.39 -12.13
CA GLU A 232 0.76 -8.68 -12.51
C GLU A 232 2.29 -8.69 -12.41
N THR A 233 2.86 -9.86 -12.15
CA THR A 233 4.32 -10.06 -12.11
C THR A 233 4.69 -11.40 -12.72
N GLY A 234 5.91 -11.50 -13.23
CA GLY A 234 6.51 -12.78 -13.58
C GLY A 234 6.84 -13.64 -12.34
N ASP A 235 7.16 -14.90 -12.55
CA ASP A 235 7.46 -15.87 -11.48
C ASP A 235 8.65 -15.45 -10.59
N ASP A 236 9.53 -14.64 -11.12
CA ASP A 236 10.72 -14.12 -10.44
C ASP A 236 10.53 -12.73 -9.79
N TYR A 237 9.33 -12.15 -9.88
CA TYR A 237 9.02 -10.79 -9.42
C TYR A 237 9.89 -9.69 -10.03
N MET A 238 10.48 -9.94 -11.22
CA MET A 238 11.40 -8.99 -11.88
C MET A 238 10.68 -7.97 -12.74
N SER A 239 9.61 -8.40 -13.38
CA SER A 239 8.78 -7.55 -14.23
C SER A 239 7.42 -7.35 -13.58
N GLU A 240 6.98 -6.11 -13.51
CA GLU A 240 5.65 -5.76 -13.01
C GLU A 240 4.90 -4.99 -14.10
N SER A 241 3.62 -5.27 -14.25
CA SER A 241 2.67 -4.50 -15.05
C SER A 241 1.43 -4.19 -14.24
N LYS A 242 0.72 -3.14 -14.61
CA LYS A 242 -0.55 -2.76 -14.00
C LYS A 242 -1.57 -2.47 -15.08
N LEU A 243 -2.74 -3.08 -14.97
CA LEU A 243 -3.85 -2.84 -15.87
C LEU A 243 -4.55 -1.51 -15.53
N ALA A 244 -5.24 -0.95 -16.50
CA ALA A 244 -6.14 0.17 -16.25
C ALA A 244 -7.46 -0.31 -15.62
N LEU A 245 -8.10 0.51 -14.79
CA LEU A 245 -9.41 0.24 -14.23
C LEU A 245 -10.49 0.75 -15.21
N THR A 246 -10.71 -0.01 -16.29
CA THR A 246 -11.64 0.31 -17.38
C THR A 246 -12.58 -0.86 -17.66
N GLU A 247 -13.65 -0.61 -18.41
CA GLU A 247 -14.57 -1.70 -18.86
C GLU A 247 -13.82 -2.80 -19.60
N GLU A 248 -12.85 -2.44 -20.45
CA GLU A 248 -12.07 -3.38 -21.29
C GLU A 248 -11.32 -4.41 -20.47
N TYR A 249 -10.73 -3.99 -19.34
CA TYR A 249 -9.91 -4.85 -18.47
C TYR A 249 -10.63 -5.28 -17.19
N MET A 250 -11.94 -5.06 -17.07
CA MET A 250 -12.64 -5.29 -15.81
C MET A 250 -12.62 -6.75 -15.37
N ASP A 251 -12.91 -7.67 -16.27
CA ASP A 251 -12.89 -9.11 -15.94
C ASP A 251 -11.49 -9.58 -15.58
N GLU A 252 -10.47 -9.12 -16.31
CA GLU A 252 -9.07 -9.43 -16.06
C GLU A 252 -8.61 -8.85 -14.70
N ASN A 253 -9.02 -7.62 -14.36
CA ASN A 253 -8.76 -7.03 -13.05
C ASN A 253 -9.34 -7.87 -11.91
N LYS A 254 -10.58 -8.36 -12.05
CA LYS A 254 -11.23 -9.23 -11.05
C LYS A 254 -10.54 -10.59 -10.92
N GLU A 255 -10.22 -11.23 -12.05
CA GLU A 255 -9.54 -12.52 -12.07
C GLU A 255 -8.14 -12.44 -11.45
N LEU A 256 -7.36 -11.42 -11.80
CA LEU A 256 -6.04 -11.19 -11.24
C LEU A 256 -6.10 -10.90 -9.74
N MET A 257 -7.06 -10.12 -9.27
CA MET A 257 -7.24 -9.88 -7.83
C MET A 257 -7.49 -11.19 -7.08
N LEU A 258 -8.42 -12.04 -7.55
CA LEU A 258 -8.69 -13.35 -6.96
C LEU A 258 -7.46 -14.26 -6.99
N LYS A 259 -6.76 -14.31 -8.12
CA LYS A 259 -5.51 -15.08 -8.28
C LYS A 259 -4.44 -14.65 -7.28
N GLN A 260 -4.26 -13.34 -7.08
CA GLN A 260 -3.28 -12.81 -6.12
C GLN A 260 -3.67 -13.09 -4.67
N MET A 261 -4.97 -12.97 -4.32
CA MET A 261 -5.46 -13.39 -3.02
C MET A 261 -5.21 -14.89 -2.76
N GLU A 262 -5.52 -15.75 -3.74
CA GLU A 262 -5.28 -17.19 -3.65
C GLU A 262 -3.78 -17.52 -3.53
N ASN A 263 -2.91 -16.82 -4.26
CA ASN A 263 -1.46 -16.97 -4.15
C ASN A 263 -0.94 -16.62 -2.75
N LEU A 264 -1.43 -15.54 -2.15
CA LEU A 264 -1.09 -15.18 -0.77
C LEU A 264 -1.54 -16.25 0.22
N LEU A 265 -2.78 -16.72 0.11
CA LEU A 265 -3.34 -17.75 0.98
C LEU A 265 -2.61 -19.10 0.88
N LYS A 266 -2.15 -19.48 -0.31
CA LYS A 266 -1.42 -20.74 -0.54
C LYS A 266 0.04 -20.70 -0.12
N ASN A 267 0.71 -19.57 -0.35
CA ASN A 267 2.17 -19.51 -0.28
C ASN A 267 2.69 -18.77 0.95
N GLU A 268 1.82 -18.04 1.67
CA GLU A 268 2.23 -17.23 2.82
C GLU A 268 1.46 -17.62 4.07
N SER A 269 2.03 -17.31 5.25
CA SER A 269 1.35 -17.54 6.53
C SER A 269 0.33 -16.44 6.82
N GLN A 270 -0.69 -16.76 7.63
CA GLN A 270 -1.67 -15.80 8.13
C GLN A 270 -0.99 -14.57 8.76
N SER A 271 0.03 -14.79 9.58
CA SER A 271 0.81 -13.70 10.18
C SER A 271 1.49 -12.79 9.12
N TYR A 272 1.81 -13.32 7.95
CA TYR A 272 2.38 -12.54 6.87
C TYR A 272 1.33 -11.61 6.24
N TYR A 273 0.19 -12.16 5.79
CA TYR A 273 -0.77 -11.32 5.10
C TYR A 273 -1.63 -10.47 6.05
N GLU A 274 -2.01 -10.95 7.24
CA GLU A 274 -2.80 -10.15 8.18
C GLU A 274 -1.96 -9.16 9.00
N ASN A 275 -0.91 -9.65 9.69
CA ASN A 275 -0.18 -8.80 10.63
C ASN A 275 0.88 -7.93 9.94
N PHE A 276 1.58 -8.46 8.92
CA PHE A 276 2.63 -7.70 8.26
C PHE A 276 2.10 -6.84 7.12
N LEU A 277 1.25 -7.39 6.23
CA LEU A 277 0.66 -6.63 5.11
C LEU A 277 -0.61 -5.86 5.50
N GLY A 278 -1.23 -6.18 6.64
CA GLY A 278 -2.49 -5.57 7.08
C GLY A 278 -3.72 -6.03 6.28
N LEU A 279 -3.63 -7.20 5.64
CA LEU A 279 -4.71 -7.79 4.84
C LEU A 279 -5.59 -8.69 5.73
N ASP A 280 -6.35 -8.05 6.61
CA ASP A 280 -7.27 -8.69 7.55
C ASP A 280 -8.38 -9.46 6.85
N HIS A 281 -8.73 -10.63 7.39
CA HIS A 281 -9.80 -11.50 6.89
C HIS A 281 -9.64 -11.88 5.41
N LEU A 282 -8.40 -12.07 4.93
CA LEU A 282 -8.12 -12.32 3.52
C LEU A 282 -8.82 -13.59 3.00
N GLU A 283 -8.90 -14.65 3.82
CA GLU A 283 -9.53 -15.91 3.46
C GLU A 283 -11.04 -15.77 3.27
N GLU A 284 -11.71 -15.13 4.24
CA GLU A 284 -13.16 -14.89 4.21
C GLU A 284 -13.54 -13.98 3.04
N ARG A 285 -12.75 -12.92 2.81
CA ARG A 285 -12.96 -11.98 1.71
C ARG A 285 -12.77 -12.65 0.35
N HIS A 286 -11.71 -13.44 0.18
CA HIS A 286 -11.48 -14.22 -1.05
C HIS A 286 -12.63 -15.18 -1.32
N LYS A 287 -13.06 -15.95 -0.30
CA LYS A 287 -14.19 -16.85 -0.41
C LYS A 287 -15.46 -16.13 -0.83
N TYR A 288 -15.77 -15.01 -0.17
CA TYR A 288 -16.96 -14.21 -0.49
C TYR A 288 -16.96 -13.73 -1.93
N LEU A 289 -15.86 -13.13 -2.40
CA LEU A 289 -15.74 -12.63 -3.78
C LEU A 289 -15.86 -13.76 -4.81
N LYS A 290 -15.32 -14.93 -4.51
CA LYS A 290 -15.40 -16.10 -5.40
C LYS A 290 -16.83 -16.67 -5.51
N GLU A 291 -17.59 -16.64 -4.42
CA GLU A 291 -18.95 -17.19 -4.36
C GLU A 291 -20.01 -16.19 -4.81
N ASN A 292 -19.86 -14.89 -4.50
CA ASN A 292 -20.88 -13.87 -4.70
C ASN A 292 -20.53 -12.87 -5.81
N GLY A 293 -19.29 -12.89 -6.33
CA GLY A 293 -18.80 -11.91 -7.29
C GLY A 293 -18.45 -10.56 -6.66
N PHE A 294 -18.16 -9.59 -7.50
CA PHE A 294 -17.72 -8.26 -7.10
C PHE A 294 -18.88 -7.30 -7.00
N SER A 295 -19.06 -6.70 -5.83
CA SER A 295 -20.04 -5.65 -5.58
C SER A 295 -19.32 -4.43 -4.98
N VAL A 296 -19.51 -3.28 -5.61
CA VAL A 296 -18.95 -2.00 -5.19
C VAL A 296 -20.04 -1.11 -4.59
N TYR A 297 -19.65 -0.18 -3.74
CA TYR A 297 -20.58 0.76 -3.11
C TYR A 297 -20.07 2.20 -3.10
N GLY A 298 -19.21 2.55 -4.05
CA GLY A 298 -18.66 3.89 -4.24
C GLY A 298 -17.49 3.90 -5.21
N ALA A 299 -16.86 5.04 -5.34
CA ALA A 299 -15.61 5.21 -6.08
C ALA A 299 -14.77 6.38 -5.56
N VAL A 300 -13.48 6.34 -5.86
CA VAL A 300 -12.60 7.51 -5.94
C VAL A 300 -12.37 7.82 -7.40
N VAL A 301 -12.68 9.04 -7.79
CA VAL A 301 -12.55 9.53 -9.16
C VAL A 301 -11.68 10.77 -9.18
N THR A 302 -11.05 11.06 -10.32
CA THR A 302 -10.36 12.32 -10.56
C THR A 302 -10.75 12.93 -11.90
N GLY A 303 -10.71 14.25 -11.99
CA GLY A 303 -11.00 14.97 -13.22
C GLY A 303 -11.26 16.44 -13.02
N PRO A 304 -11.72 17.13 -14.08
CA PRO A 304 -12.08 18.54 -14.02
C PRO A 304 -13.18 18.81 -12.99
N VAL A 305 -13.01 19.86 -12.21
CA VAL A 305 -14.00 20.27 -11.18
C VAL A 305 -15.40 20.43 -11.77
N LYS A 306 -15.52 20.92 -13.01
CA LYS A 306 -16.82 21.04 -13.70
C LYS A 306 -17.50 19.69 -13.93
N GLU A 307 -16.74 18.68 -14.30
CA GLU A 307 -17.26 17.32 -14.51
C GLU A 307 -17.65 16.68 -13.19
N LEU A 308 -16.82 16.84 -12.16
CA LEU A 308 -17.12 16.37 -10.81
C LEU A 308 -18.40 16.99 -10.24
N LEU A 309 -18.66 18.28 -10.51
CA LEU A 309 -19.88 18.97 -10.08
C LEU A 309 -21.17 18.38 -10.68
N LYS A 310 -21.11 17.83 -11.91
CA LYS A 310 -22.26 17.19 -12.54
C LYS A 310 -22.72 15.94 -11.78
N LEU A 311 -21.79 15.26 -11.08
CA LEU A 311 -22.13 14.09 -10.26
C LEU A 311 -23.14 14.39 -9.13
N LYS A 312 -23.32 15.65 -8.78
CA LYS A 312 -24.36 16.08 -7.82
C LYS A 312 -25.76 15.72 -8.28
N GLU A 313 -26.00 15.71 -9.58
CA GLU A 313 -27.31 15.41 -10.17
C GLU A 313 -27.58 13.91 -10.32
N GLU A 314 -26.55 13.06 -10.08
CA GLU A 314 -26.69 11.62 -10.15
C GLU A 314 -27.41 11.07 -8.90
N GLU A 315 -28.59 10.49 -9.12
CA GLU A 315 -29.40 9.97 -8.02
C GLU A 315 -28.73 8.86 -7.21
N GLN A 316 -27.86 8.07 -7.85
CA GLN A 316 -27.16 6.96 -7.21
C GLN A 316 -25.99 7.42 -6.32
N ILE A 317 -25.51 8.64 -6.49
CA ILE A 317 -24.35 9.16 -5.76
C ILE A 317 -24.76 9.83 -4.46
N ARG A 318 -24.01 9.57 -3.40
CA ARG A 318 -24.19 10.15 -2.07
C ARG A 318 -22.86 10.26 -1.33
N GLY A 319 -22.85 11.02 -0.25
CA GLY A 319 -21.72 11.10 0.67
C GLY A 319 -20.41 11.53 0.03
N PRO A 320 -20.35 12.64 -0.73
CA PRO A 320 -19.14 13.06 -1.39
C PRO A 320 -18.07 13.56 -0.39
N TYR A 321 -16.81 13.22 -0.66
CA TYR A 321 -15.63 13.74 0.02
C TYR A 321 -14.67 14.30 -1.02
N LEU A 322 -14.35 15.59 -0.88
CA LEU A 322 -13.35 16.24 -1.71
C LEU A 322 -11.95 15.84 -1.23
N GLY A 323 -11.14 15.32 -2.15
CA GLY A 323 -9.74 14.99 -1.94
C GLY A 323 -8.82 16.16 -2.31
N GLU A 324 -7.68 15.83 -2.92
CA GLU A 324 -6.68 16.80 -3.34
C GLU A 324 -7.12 17.56 -4.59
N LEU A 325 -6.52 18.74 -4.73
CA LEU A 325 -6.73 19.66 -5.84
C LEU A 325 -5.40 19.93 -6.54
N ASP A 326 -5.46 20.13 -7.86
CA ASP A 326 -4.30 20.57 -8.64
C ASP A 326 -4.71 21.55 -9.73
N TYR A 327 -3.73 22.27 -10.28
CA TYR A 327 -3.93 23.07 -11.46
C TYR A 327 -4.30 22.20 -12.66
N TRP A 328 -4.85 22.83 -13.68
CA TRP A 328 -5.29 22.13 -14.89
C TRP A 328 -4.16 21.30 -15.53
N ASN A 329 -4.33 20.00 -15.51
CA ASN A 329 -3.44 19.01 -16.12
C ASN A 329 -4.24 17.93 -16.90
N TRP A 330 -5.48 18.27 -17.31
CA TRP A 330 -6.44 17.37 -17.95
C TRP A 330 -6.45 17.61 -19.47
N LYS A 331 -5.54 17.00 -20.22
CA LYS A 331 -5.52 16.99 -21.70
C LYS A 331 -4.94 15.68 -22.22
#